data_f353203ccbe1e5d573fefad8e541434d
#
_entry.id   f353203ccbe1e5d573fefad8e541434d
#
_cell.length_a   1.000
_cell.length_b   1.000
_cell.length_c   1.000
_cell.angle_alpha   90.00
_cell.angle_beta   90.00
_cell.angle_gamma   90.00
#
_symmetry.space_group_name_H-M   'P 1'
#
loop_
_entity.id
_entity.type
_entity.pdbx_description
1 polymer ?
#
loop_
_entity_poly.entity_id
_entity_poly.type
_entity_poly.pdbx_seq_one_letter_code
_entity_poly.pdbx_strand_id
1 'polypeptide(L)'
;AYQLGLQCEGFCDMMASGFLTAAASLSGKAIGSNDEIAYKKSYERLRHYCLIIMCITMLFLAVLSRTVLCMLTDKVELVSIAHVYLLLMILSQFPEQMTKILCGFIRSAGHSSIPTIIDMIGIWGVRVFLCYLASNVLHLSIIWIWIIIDLDQWVRYLLSRICFKRYKVIDFLSCNNQIISDE
;
A
#
# COMPACT_ATOMS: atom_id res chain seq x y z
N ALA A 1 -16.15 16.33 7.54
CA ALA A 1 -16.03 14.87 7.64
C ALA A 1 -14.96 14.32 6.69
N TYR A 2 -15.05 14.58 5.37
CA TYR A 2 -14.09 14.09 4.36
C TYR A 2 -12.63 14.52 4.62
N GLN A 3 -12.41 15.79 4.97
CA GLN A 3 -11.09 16.34 5.21
C GLN A 3 -10.39 15.70 6.43
N LEU A 4 -11.16 15.26 7.40
CA LEU A 4 -10.63 14.54 8.55
C LEU A 4 -10.20 13.13 8.19
N GLY A 5 -10.99 12.44 7.36
CA GLY A 5 -10.61 11.15 6.80
C GLY A 5 -9.29 11.22 6.04
N LEU A 6 -9.10 12.26 5.22
CA LEU A 6 -7.83 12.50 4.49
C LEU A 6 -6.64 12.74 5.43
N GLN A 7 -6.83 13.37 6.58
CA GLN A 7 -5.75 13.54 7.57
C GLN A 7 -5.35 12.20 8.22
N CYS A 8 -6.34 11.36 8.53
CA CYS A 8 -6.08 10.01 9.04
C CYS A 8 -5.37 9.14 7.98
N GLU A 9 -5.80 9.23 6.72
CA GLU A 9 -5.15 8.58 5.58
C GLU A 9 -3.69 9.04 5.44
N GLY A 10 -3.44 10.35 5.48
CA GLY A 10 -2.10 10.91 5.42
C GLY A 10 -1.17 10.42 6.54
N PHE A 11 -1.71 10.23 7.75
CA PHE A 11 -0.95 9.65 8.86
C PHE A 11 -0.56 8.19 8.59
N CYS A 12 -1.49 7.39 8.09
CA CYS A 12 -1.23 6.01 7.70
C CYS A 12 -0.24 5.92 6.53
N ASP A 13 -0.32 6.82 5.56
CA ASP A 13 0.59 6.89 4.40
C ASP A 13 2.01 7.29 4.81
N MET A 14 2.17 8.15 5.82
CA MET A 14 3.49 8.43 6.42
C MET A 14 4.13 7.17 7.02
N MET A 15 3.36 6.35 7.74
CA MET A 15 3.84 5.07 8.27
C MET A 15 4.22 4.11 7.13
N ALA A 16 3.37 4.02 6.09
CA ALA A 16 3.62 3.19 4.92
C ALA A 16 4.90 3.59 4.18
N SER A 17 5.18 4.89 4.06
CA SER A 17 6.41 5.40 3.44
C SER A 17 7.66 5.07 4.26
N GLY A 18 7.54 5.03 5.58
CA GLY A 18 8.59 4.52 6.48
C GLY A 18 8.92 3.05 6.20
N PHE A 19 7.91 2.20 6.04
CA PHE A 19 8.11 0.79 5.66
C PHE A 19 8.70 0.63 4.26
N LEU A 20 8.31 1.47 3.30
CA LEU A 20 8.90 1.50 1.95
C LEU A 20 10.42 1.75 2.03
N THR A 21 10.83 2.75 2.81
CA THR A 21 12.24 3.13 2.97
C THR A 21 13.03 2.05 3.70
N ALA A 22 12.47 1.49 4.77
CA ALA A 22 13.07 0.37 5.50
C ALA A 22 13.21 -0.88 4.60
N ALA A 23 12.19 -1.18 3.79
CA ALA A 23 12.22 -2.27 2.84
C ALA A 23 13.35 -2.09 1.80
N ALA A 24 13.47 -0.91 1.20
CA ALA A 24 14.51 -0.60 0.23
C ALA A 24 15.91 -0.68 0.85
N SER A 25 16.10 -0.18 2.07
CA SER A 25 17.40 -0.22 2.77
C SER A 25 17.83 -1.63 3.14
N LEU A 26 16.94 -2.43 3.76
CA LEU A 26 17.25 -3.79 4.20
C LEU A 26 17.49 -4.72 3.01
N SER A 27 16.68 -4.61 1.96
CA SER A 27 16.84 -5.42 0.76
C SER A 27 18.09 -5.01 -0.03
N GLY A 28 18.39 -3.71 -0.14
CA GLY A 28 19.61 -3.22 -0.79
C GLY A 28 20.87 -3.73 -0.10
N LYS A 29 20.87 -3.76 1.24
CA LYS A 29 21.98 -4.35 2.02
C LYS A 29 22.15 -5.85 1.77
N ALA A 30 21.04 -6.61 1.72
CA ALA A 30 21.06 -8.04 1.47
C ALA A 30 21.51 -8.37 0.04
N ILE A 31 21.14 -7.57 -0.94
CA ILE A 31 21.58 -7.70 -2.34
C ILE A 31 23.07 -7.40 -2.44
N GLY A 32 23.54 -6.31 -1.82
CA GLY A 32 24.97 -5.94 -1.83
C GLY A 32 25.89 -6.95 -1.15
N SER A 33 25.38 -7.73 -0.18
CA SER A 33 26.11 -8.85 0.44
C SER A 33 25.91 -10.19 -0.28
N ASN A 34 25.13 -10.24 -1.36
CA ASN A 34 24.77 -11.45 -2.12
C ASN A 34 24.19 -12.57 -1.22
N ASP A 35 23.46 -12.20 -0.15
CA ASP A 35 22.88 -13.12 0.81
C ASP A 35 21.36 -13.28 0.58
N GLU A 36 20.98 -14.32 -0.16
CA GLU A 36 19.58 -14.65 -0.44
C GLU A 36 18.78 -14.97 0.83
N ILE A 37 19.42 -15.59 1.81
CA ILE A 37 18.76 -15.97 3.07
C ILE A 37 18.44 -14.69 3.87
N ALA A 38 19.39 -13.75 3.93
CA ALA A 38 19.17 -12.46 4.57
C ALA A 38 18.07 -11.66 3.86
N TYR A 39 17.97 -11.72 2.53
CA TYR A 39 16.91 -11.06 1.76
C TYR A 39 15.51 -11.60 2.12
N LYS A 40 15.34 -12.94 2.09
CA LYS A 40 14.06 -13.59 2.45
C LYS A 40 13.68 -13.31 3.91
N LYS A 41 14.64 -13.42 4.82
CA LYS A 41 14.45 -13.18 6.25
C LYS A 41 14.09 -11.72 6.55
N SER A 42 14.68 -10.78 5.83
CA SER A 42 14.36 -9.35 5.93
C SER A 42 12.92 -9.06 5.48
N TYR A 43 12.48 -9.68 4.39
CA TYR A 43 11.10 -9.57 3.92
C TYR A 43 10.09 -10.12 4.93
N GLU A 44 10.33 -11.32 5.47
CA GLU A 44 9.43 -11.94 6.45
C GLU A 44 9.34 -11.13 7.74
N ARG A 45 10.48 -10.66 8.25
CA ARG A 45 10.53 -9.81 9.45
C ARG A 45 9.79 -8.50 9.23
N LEU A 46 10.07 -7.81 8.14
CA LEU A 46 9.43 -6.52 7.86
C LEU A 46 7.92 -6.67 7.65
N ARG A 47 7.49 -7.73 6.97
CA ARG A 47 6.09 -8.06 6.82
C ARG A 47 5.41 -8.29 8.18
N HIS A 48 6.07 -9.01 9.08
CA HIS A 48 5.52 -9.30 10.41
C HIS A 48 5.37 -8.03 11.25
N TYR A 49 6.42 -7.19 11.30
CA TYR A 49 6.34 -5.91 12.01
C TYR A 49 5.29 -4.98 11.41
N CYS A 50 5.19 -4.92 10.10
CA CYS A 50 4.16 -4.14 9.42
C CYS A 50 2.75 -4.61 9.80
N LEU A 51 2.49 -5.92 9.83
CA LEU A 51 1.20 -6.47 10.23
C LEU A 51 0.85 -6.10 11.69
N ILE A 52 1.81 -6.18 12.61
CA ILE A 52 1.59 -5.80 14.02
C ILE A 52 1.23 -4.32 14.11
N ILE A 53 2.03 -3.43 13.51
CA ILE A 53 1.80 -1.98 13.55
C ILE A 53 0.48 -1.63 12.87
N MET A 54 0.17 -2.27 11.75
CA MET A 54 -1.10 -2.11 11.06
C MET A 54 -2.30 -2.51 11.94
N CYS A 55 -2.23 -3.66 12.63
CA CYS A 55 -3.29 -4.08 13.56
C CYS A 55 -3.48 -3.07 14.70
N ILE A 56 -2.40 -2.55 15.26
CA ILE A 56 -2.44 -1.52 16.30
C ILE A 56 -3.08 -0.24 15.75
N THR A 57 -2.69 0.21 14.57
CA THR A 57 -3.22 1.42 13.94
C THR A 57 -4.70 1.27 13.59
N MET A 58 -5.10 0.11 13.06
CA MET A 58 -6.51 -0.20 12.76
C MET A 58 -7.36 -0.20 14.03
N LEU A 59 -6.87 -0.83 15.10
CA LEU A 59 -7.57 -0.86 16.39
C LEU A 59 -7.71 0.57 16.96
N PHE A 60 -6.65 1.34 16.92
CA PHE A 60 -6.65 2.73 17.35
C PHE A 60 -7.66 3.57 16.56
N LEU A 61 -7.65 3.48 15.23
CA LEU A 61 -8.61 4.18 14.37
C LEU A 61 -10.04 3.70 14.60
N ALA A 62 -10.27 2.39 14.79
CA ALA A 62 -11.60 1.86 15.05
C ALA A 62 -12.19 2.36 16.39
N VAL A 63 -11.36 2.39 17.44
CA VAL A 63 -11.79 2.85 18.79
C VAL A 63 -11.97 4.37 18.83
N LEU A 64 -11.02 5.12 18.24
CA LEU A 64 -11.08 6.58 18.26
C LEU A 64 -12.03 7.17 17.21
N SER A 65 -12.37 6.43 16.17
CA SER A 65 -13.19 6.95 15.06
C SER A 65 -14.49 7.61 15.54
N ARG A 66 -15.21 6.96 16.43
CA ARG A 66 -16.47 7.48 16.98
C ARG A 66 -16.25 8.69 17.89
N THR A 67 -15.24 8.65 18.74
CA THR A 67 -14.92 9.74 19.67
C THR A 67 -14.43 10.97 18.92
N VAL A 68 -13.53 10.80 17.97
CA VAL A 68 -12.99 11.89 17.15
C VAL A 68 -14.06 12.49 16.25
N LEU A 69 -14.92 11.67 15.65
CA LEU A 69 -16.05 12.16 14.85
C LEU A 69 -17.07 12.94 15.67
N CYS A 70 -17.40 12.48 16.88
CA CYS A 70 -18.32 13.19 17.78
C CYS A 70 -17.74 14.51 18.32
N MET A 71 -16.41 14.61 18.48
CA MET A 71 -15.74 15.86 18.88
C MET A 71 -15.69 16.90 17.75
N LEU A 72 -15.79 16.47 16.51
CA LEU A 72 -15.57 17.32 15.34
C LEU A 72 -16.83 17.76 14.62
N THR A 73 -17.97 17.09 14.91
CA THR A 73 -19.23 17.45 14.28
C THR A 73 -20.41 17.04 15.16
N ASP A 74 -21.34 18.00 15.37
CA ASP A 74 -22.59 17.79 16.12
C ASP A 74 -23.70 17.18 15.25
N LYS A 75 -23.44 17.00 13.94
CA LYS A 75 -24.45 16.48 13.00
C LYS A 75 -24.37 14.97 12.87
N VAL A 76 -25.32 14.26 13.42
CA VAL A 76 -25.43 12.79 13.45
C VAL A 76 -25.38 12.16 12.05
N GLU A 77 -25.95 12.79 11.04
CA GLU A 77 -25.95 12.29 9.66
C GLU A 77 -24.51 12.26 9.06
N LEU A 78 -23.70 13.29 9.36
CA LEU A 78 -22.32 13.37 8.91
C LEU A 78 -21.42 12.34 9.63
N VAL A 79 -21.74 12.04 10.89
CA VAL A 79 -21.03 11.00 11.66
C VAL A 79 -21.26 9.62 11.06
N SER A 80 -22.47 9.28 10.65
CA SER A 80 -22.79 7.97 10.04
C SER A 80 -22.06 7.75 8.71
N ILE A 81 -22.03 8.76 7.84
CA ILE A 81 -21.32 8.69 6.56
C ILE A 81 -19.80 8.60 6.78
N ALA A 82 -19.26 9.39 7.71
CA ALA A 82 -17.84 9.36 8.04
C ALA A 82 -17.42 8.01 8.67
N HIS A 83 -18.30 7.38 9.43
CA HIS A 83 -18.04 6.06 10.00
C HIS A 83 -17.94 4.97 8.91
N VAL A 84 -18.81 5.00 7.90
CA VAL A 84 -18.72 4.10 6.74
C VAL A 84 -17.40 4.32 5.98
N TYR A 85 -17.01 5.57 5.76
CA TYR A 85 -15.73 5.90 5.13
C TYR A 85 -14.55 5.34 5.91
N LEU A 86 -14.53 5.49 7.23
CA LEU A 86 -13.45 4.97 8.08
C LEU A 86 -13.38 3.43 8.09
N LEU A 87 -14.52 2.75 8.03
CA LEU A 87 -14.55 1.29 7.91
C LEU A 87 -13.96 0.80 6.58
N LEU A 88 -14.31 1.46 5.47
CA LEU A 88 -13.72 1.16 4.16
C LEU A 88 -12.20 1.44 4.18
N MET A 89 -11.80 2.57 4.75
CA MET A 89 -10.40 2.93 4.88
C MET A 89 -9.58 1.90 5.71
N ILE A 90 -10.14 1.32 6.76
CA ILE A 90 -9.52 0.24 7.52
C ILE A 90 -9.26 -0.97 6.62
N LEU A 91 -10.18 -1.29 5.70
CA LEU A 91 -10.04 -2.42 4.78
C LEU A 91 -8.95 -2.20 3.74
N SER A 92 -8.76 -0.96 3.26
CA SER A 92 -7.72 -0.60 2.28
C SER A 92 -6.31 -0.51 2.87
N GLN A 93 -6.18 -0.35 4.20
CA GLN A 93 -4.87 -0.25 4.85
C GLN A 93 -3.99 -1.49 4.63
N PHE A 94 -4.58 -2.68 4.62
CA PHE A 94 -3.83 -3.92 4.40
C PHE A 94 -3.13 -3.95 3.03
N PRO A 95 -3.85 -3.84 1.90
CA PRO A 95 -3.23 -3.86 0.59
C PRO A 95 -2.25 -2.70 0.39
N GLU A 96 -2.53 -1.52 0.92
CA GLU A 96 -1.68 -0.35 0.80
C GLU A 96 -0.31 -0.56 1.46
N GLN A 97 -0.27 -0.95 2.74
CA GLN A 97 0.96 -1.18 3.49
C GLN A 97 1.80 -2.30 2.86
N MET A 98 1.16 -3.40 2.45
CA MET A 98 1.83 -4.51 1.78
C MET A 98 2.40 -4.12 0.42
N THR A 99 1.70 -3.29 -0.34
CA THR A 99 2.18 -2.76 -1.63
C THR A 99 3.44 -1.93 -1.45
N LYS A 100 3.49 -1.04 -0.45
CA LYS A 100 4.67 -0.20 -0.16
C LYS A 100 5.90 -1.07 0.18
N ILE A 101 5.74 -2.12 0.98
CA ILE A 101 6.84 -3.05 1.28
C ILE A 101 7.32 -3.74 0.00
N LEU A 102 6.42 -4.34 -0.78
CA LEU A 102 6.77 -5.03 -2.02
C LEU A 102 7.47 -4.09 -3.00
N CYS A 103 6.97 -2.87 -3.16
CA CYS A 103 7.58 -1.83 -3.99
C CYS A 103 8.98 -1.44 -3.50
N GLY A 104 9.21 -1.39 -2.19
CA GLY A 104 10.53 -1.15 -1.60
C GLY A 104 11.54 -2.22 -2.00
N PHE A 105 11.15 -3.49 -1.89
CA PHE A 105 11.99 -4.63 -2.30
C PHE A 105 12.24 -4.68 -3.81
N ILE A 106 11.26 -4.32 -4.65
CA ILE A 106 11.42 -4.25 -6.10
C ILE A 106 12.35 -3.09 -6.50
N ARG A 107 12.23 -1.94 -5.86
CA ARG A 107 13.11 -0.77 -6.14
C ARG A 107 14.58 -1.05 -5.83
N SER A 108 14.86 -1.71 -4.72
CA SER A 108 16.24 -2.06 -4.32
C SER A 108 16.88 -3.07 -5.25
N ALA A 109 16.08 -3.92 -5.91
CA ALA A 109 16.53 -4.85 -6.93
C ALA A 109 16.85 -4.18 -8.29
N GLY A 110 16.89 -2.85 -8.35
CA GLY A 110 17.20 -2.09 -9.57
C GLY A 110 16.00 -1.82 -10.49
N HIS A 111 14.83 -2.35 -10.18
CA HIS A 111 13.62 -2.25 -11.01
C HIS A 111 12.69 -1.14 -10.53
N SER A 112 13.20 0.09 -10.40
CA SER A 112 12.43 1.25 -9.92
C SER A 112 11.25 1.64 -10.82
N SER A 113 11.29 1.28 -12.11
CA SER A 113 10.20 1.56 -13.05
C SER A 113 8.94 0.72 -12.79
N ILE A 114 9.06 -0.49 -12.24
CA ILE A 114 7.93 -1.40 -12.02
C ILE A 114 6.90 -0.84 -11.05
N PRO A 115 7.26 -0.36 -9.85
CA PRO A 115 6.31 0.29 -8.95
C PRO A 115 5.60 1.47 -9.60
N THR A 116 6.31 2.28 -10.38
CA THR A 116 5.73 3.44 -11.09
C THR A 116 4.69 2.99 -12.12
N ILE A 117 4.96 1.93 -12.87
CA ILE A 117 3.99 1.38 -13.84
C ILE A 117 2.76 0.83 -13.11
N ILE A 118 2.94 0.13 -11.98
CA ILE A 118 1.83 -0.38 -11.17
C ILE A 118 0.96 0.77 -10.65
N ASP A 119 1.58 1.84 -10.17
CA ASP A 119 0.87 3.03 -9.72
C ASP A 119 0.12 3.73 -10.86
N MET A 120 0.73 3.82 -12.05
CA MET A 120 0.05 4.35 -13.24
C MET A 120 -1.17 3.51 -13.64
N ILE A 121 -1.03 2.19 -13.67
CA ILE A 121 -2.15 1.28 -13.99
C ILE A 121 -3.26 1.43 -12.96
N GLY A 122 -2.94 1.50 -11.67
CA GLY A 122 -3.91 1.70 -10.61
C GLY A 122 -4.65 3.04 -10.75
N ILE A 123 -3.91 4.15 -10.81
CA ILE A 123 -4.50 5.49 -10.86
C ILE A 123 -5.33 5.68 -12.14
N TRP A 124 -4.73 5.48 -13.29
CA TRP A 124 -5.39 5.77 -14.57
C TRP A 124 -6.34 4.67 -15.03
N GLY A 125 -5.93 3.40 -14.90
CA GLY A 125 -6.70 2.25 -15.38
C GLY A 125 -7.89 1.91 -14.48
N VAL A 126 -7.72 1.98 -13.16
CA VAL A 126 -8.77 1.59 -12.21
C VAL A 126 -9.46 2.82 -11.63
N ARG A 127 -8.72 3.67 -10.93
CA ARG A 127 -9.30 4.77 -10.15
C ARG A 127 -9.98 5.81 -11.04
N VAL A 128 -9.26 6.40 -11.99
CA VAL A 128 -9.80 7.46 -12.85
C VAL A 128 -10.90 6.93 -13.76
N PHE A 129 -10.67 5.80 -14.41
CA PHE A 129 -11.63 5.23 -15.35
C PHE A 129 -12.93 4.81 -14.67
N LEU A 130 -12.86 4.07 -13.56
CA LEU A 130 -14.06 3.63 -12.85
C LEU A 130 -14.78 4.78 -12.13
N CYS A 131 -14.06 5.76 -11.58
CA CYS A 131 -14.69 6.94 -10.99
C CYS A 131 -15.41 7.78 -12.05
N TYR A 132 -14.84 7.94 -13.24
CA TYR A 132 -15.51 8.61 -14.34
C TYR A 132 -16.80 7.87 -14.74
N LEU A 133 -16.72 6.55 -14.87
CA LEU A 133 -17.88 5.71 -15.22
C LEU A 133 -18.97 5.78 -14.14
N ALA A 134 -18.59 5.68 -12.87
CA ALA A 134 -19.51 5.74 -11.73
C ALA A 134 -20.22 7.10 -11.62
N SER A 135 -19.50 8.19 -11.86
CA SER A 135 -20.03 9.55 -11.71
C SER A 135 -20.86 9.98 -12.92
N ASN A 136 -20.35 9.81 -14.15
CA ASN A 136 -20.97 10.40 -15.34
C ASN A 136 -21.93 9.46 -16.07
N VAL A 137 -21.75 8.14 -15.97
CA VAL A 137 -22.59 7.18 -16.68
C VAL A 137 -23.64 6.57 -15.76
N LEU A 138 -23.26 6.17 -14.55
CA LEU A 138 -24.13 5.45 -13.63
C LEU A 138 -24.76 6.34 -12.55
N HIS A 139 -24.32 7.60 -12.41
CA HIS A 139 -24.76 8.55 -11.37
C HIS A 139 -24.85 7.94 -9.97
N LEU A 140 -23.85 7.14 -9.60
CA LEU A 140 -23.81 6.42 -8.34
C LEU A 140 -23.50 7.36 -7.16
N SER A 141 -23.89 6.94 -5.95
CA SER A 141 -23.61 7.68 -4.74
C SER A 141 -22.09 7.70 -4.41
N ILE A 142 -21.68 8.66 -3.59
CA ILE A 142 -20.27 8.85 -3.16
C ILE A 142 -19.63 7.60 -2.54
N ILE A 143 -20.43 6.72 -1.95
CA ILE A 143 -19.99 5.46 -1.35
C ILE A 143 -19.33 4.54 -2.40
N TRP A 144 -19.86 4.51 -3.61
CA TRP A 144 -19.27 3.73 -4.71
C TRP A 144 -17.91 4.22 -5.14
N ILE A 145 -17.67 5.54 -5.05
CA ILE A 145 -16.36 6.12 -5.33
C ILE A 145 -15.33 5.62 -4.30
N TRP A 146 -15.71 5.51 -3.03
CA TRP A 146 -14.84 4.98 -1.99
C TRP A 146 -14.54 3.48 -2.19
N ILE A 147 -15.53 2.69 -2.58
CA ILE A 147 -15.33 1.27 -2.93
C ILE A 147 -14.37 1.13 -4.13
N ILE A 148 -14.45 2.01 -5.11
CA ILE A 148 -13.54 2.00 -6.27
C ILE A 148 -12.10 2.32 -5.83
N ILE A 149 -11.92 3.25 -4.90
CA ILE A 149 -10.60 3.57 -4.33
C ILE A 149 -10.02 2.36 -3.59
N ASP A 150 -10.82 1.65 -2.80
CA ASP A 150 -10.40 0.41 -2.14
C ASP A 150 -10.05 -0.68 -3.15
N LEU A 151 -10.83 -0.84 -4.19
CA LEU A 151 -10.56 -1.79 -5.26
C LEU A 151 -9.22 -1.49 -5.96
N ASP A 152 -8.90 -0.23 -6.22
CA ASP A 152 -7.61 0.20 -6.76
C ASP A 152 -6.45 -0.26 -5.89
N GLN A 153 -6.54 -0.13 -4.56
CA GLN A 153 -5.50 -0.57 -3.63
C GLN A 153 -5.29 -2.10 -3.69
N TRP A 154 -6.37 -2.88 -3.79
CA TRP A 154 -6.27 -4.33 -3.94
C TRP A 154 -5.65 -4.74 -5.27
N VAL A 155 -5.99 -4.07 -6.36
CA VAL A 155 -5.39 -4.31 -7.69
C VAL A 155 -3.89 -4.04 -7.67
N ARG A 156 -3.45 -2.92 -7.10
CA ARG A 156 -2.02 -2.60 -6.95
C ARG A 156 -1.30 -3.63 -6.09
N TYR A 157 -1.90 -4.07 -5.00
CA TYR A 157 -1.33 -5.12 -4.16
C TYR A 157 -1.13 -6.42 -4.93
N LEU A 158 -2.14 -6.87 -5.69
CA LEU A 158 -2.05 -8.08 -6.49
C LEU A 158 -0.97 -7.97 -7.58
N LEU A 159 -0.93 -6.86 -8.30
CA LEU A 159 0.10 -6.60 -9.31
C LEU A 159 1.50 -6.58 -8.70
N SER A 160 1.69 -5.87 -7.59
CA SER A 160 2.97 -5.83 -6.88
C SER A 160 3.42 -7.22 -6.41
N ARG A 161 2.47 -8.03 -5.91
CA ARG A 161 2.76 -9.40 -5.47
C ARG A 161 3.15 -10.32 -6.63
N ILE A 162 2.49 -10.20 -7.77
CA ILE A 162 2.82 -10.96 -8.99
C ILE A 162 4.21 -10.56 -9.49
N CYS A 163 4.47 -9.26 -9.61
CA CYS A 163 5.78 -8.74 -10.01
C CYS A 163 6.88 -9.19 -9.04
N PHE A 164 6.66 -9.06 -7.75
CA PHE A 164 7.63 -9.48 -6.74
C PHE A 164 7.98 -10.97 -6.83
N LYS A 165 6.99 -11.83 -7.07
CA LYS A 165 7.24 -13.26 -7.27
C LYS A 165 8.05 -13.55 -8.52
N ARG A 166 7.76 -12.82 -9.61
CA ARG A 166 8.40 -13.05 -10.91
C ARG A 166 9.85 -12.55 -10.92
N TYR A 167 10.11 -11.37 -10.37
CA TYR A 167 11.42 -10.73 -10.39
C TYR A 167 12.35 -11.18 -9.27
N LYS A 168 11.82 -11.75 -8.18
CA LYS A 168 12.61 -12.24 -7.04
C LYS A 168 13.65 -13.32 -7.42
N VAL A 169 13.36 -14.15 -8.42
CA VAL A 169 14.25 -15.25 -8.85
C VAL A 169 15.22 -14.79 -9.95
N ILE A 170 14.78 -13.88 -10.82
CA ILE A 170 15.54 -13.49 -12.02
C ILE A 170 16.72 -12.59 -11.62
N ASP A 171 16.54 -11.67 -10.67
CA ASP A 171 17.60 -10.71 -10.31
C ASP A 171 18.76 -11.33 -9.53
N PHE A 172 18.49 -12.31 -8.66
CA PHE A 172 19.55 -13.04 -7.98
C PHE A 172 20.44 -13.83 -8.93
N LEU A 173 19.86 -14.40 -9.97
CA LEU A 173 20.58 -15.16 -11.00
C LEU A 173 21.36 -14.25 -11.94
N SER A 174 20.84 -13.07 -12.29
CA SER A 174 21.50 -12.13 -13.18
C SER A 174 22.67 -11.40 -12.50
N CYS A 175 22.53 -11.03 -11.23
CA CYS A 175 23.59 -10.39 -10.47
C CYS A 175 24.79 -11.35 -10.25
N ASN A 176 24.50 -12.62 -9.98
CA ASN A 176 25.55 -13.63 -9.79
C ASN A 176 26.28 -13.96 -11.12
N ASN A 177 25.56 -13.93 -12.26
CA ASN A 177 26.15 -14.15 -13.58
C ASN A 177 27.00 -12.95 -14.06
N GLN A 178 26.70 -11.72 -13.67
CA GLN A 178 27.51 -10.55 -14.01
C GLN A 178 28.84 -10.55 -13.22
N ILE A 179 28.83 -10.93 -11.96
CA ILE A 179 30.05 -11.00 -11.15
C ILE A 179 31.00 -12.08 -11.69
N ILE A 180 30.47 -13.20 -12.19
CA ILE A 180 31.27 -14.30 -12.76
C ILE A 180 31.81 -13.96 -14.16
N SER A 181 31.17 -13.02 -14.90
CA SER A 181 31.63 -12.61 -16.24
C SER A 181 32.68 -11.49 -16.20
N ASP A 182 32.85 -10.82 -15.08
CA ASP A 182 33.83 -9.74 -14.88
C ASP A 182 35.11 -10.22 -14.15
N GLU A 183 35.19 -11.51 -13.76
CA GLU A 183 36.43 -12.23 -13.36
C GLU A 183 37.04 -13.03 -14.53
#